data_0d2c97f1adf52ef2c237377a6dba3837
#
_entry.id   0d2c97f1adf52ef2c237377a6dba3837
#
_cell.length_a   1.000
_cell.length_b   1.000
_cell.length_c   1.000
_cell.angle_alpha   90.00
_cell.angle_beta   90.00
_cell.angle_gamma   90.00
#
_symmetry.space_group_name_H-M   'P 1'
#
loop_
_entity.id
_entity.type
_entity.pdbx_description
1 polymer ?
#
loop_
_entity_poly.entity_id
_entity_poly.type
_entity_poly.pdbx_seq_one_letter_code
_entity_poly.pdbx_strand_id
1 'polypeptide(L)'
;MATNPMHQFNVYKIGPEIKINGIDLSFTNASLFMLISAISISIFLLLGTKDKKIIPGKFQLLSEILYNFISKMISDTAGKKAKPYFPFIFSLFIFVLFCNMVGMLPYSFTVTSHIIVTLAFAMFIFIGVTILGFVIHGFKYLKIFVPSGVPVVLLPIIMLSLIHI
;
A
#
# COMPACT_ATOMS: atom_id res chain seq x y z
N MET A 1 25.81 -18.29 -22.19
CA MET A 1 25.37 -16.89 -22.37
C MET A 1 25.03 -16.37 -20.98
N ALA A 2 25.76 -15.38 -20.50
CA ALA A 2 25.44 -14.75 -19.21
C ALA A 2 24.11 -14.01 -19.36
N THR A 3 23.05 -14.52 -18.77
CA THR A 3 21.75 -13.86 -18.72
C THR A 3 21.93 -12.57 -17.93
N ASN A 4 21.68 -11.44 -18.56
CA ASN A 4 21.77 -10.15 -17.92
C ASN A 4 20.81 -10.14 -16.71
N PRO A 5 21.30 -9.97 -15.47
CA PRO A 5 20.47 -10.04 -14.26
C PRO A 5 19.37 -8.97 -14.23
N MET A 6 19.48 -7.92 -15.06
CA MET A 6 18.46 -6.86 -15.17
C MET A 6 17.20 -7.32 -15.92
N HIS A 7 17.20 -8.46 -16.61
CA HIS A 7 16.01 -8.94 -17.32
C HIS A 7 14.83 -9.25 -16.40
N GLN A 8 15.09 -9.62 -15.15
CA GLN A 8 14.02 -9.91 -14.18
C GLN A 8 13.20 -8.66 -13.79
N PHE A 9 13.73 -7.44 -14.03
CA PHE A 9 13.03 -6.19 -13.73
C PHE A 9 12.30 -5.60 -14.94
N ASN A 10 12.41 -6.21 -16.11
CA ASN A 10 11.73 -5.70 -17.29
C ASN A 10 10.25 -6.05 -17.26
N VAL A 11 9.40 -5.05 -17.56
CA VAL A 11 7.98 -5.26 -17.76
C VAL A 11 7.74 -5.76 -19.18
N TYR A 12 7.14 -6.93 -19.33
CA TYR A 12 6.75 -7.48 -20.63
C TYR A 12 5.28 -7.87 -20.63
N LYS A 13 4.68 -7.82 -21.80
CA LYS A 13 3.27 -8.16 -22.02
C LYS A 13 3.11 -9.69 -22.02
N ILE A 14 2.08 -10.15 -21.33
CA ILE A 14 1.69 -11.56 -21.30
C ILE A 14 0.30 -11.66 -21.94
N GLY A 15 0.23 -12.23 -23.15
CA GLY A 15 -1.04 -12.42 -23.85
C GLY A 15 -1.34 -11.39 -24.95
N PRO A 16 -2.60 -11.32 -25.43
CA PRO A 16 -2.97 -10.45 -26.54
C PRO A 16 -2.88 -8.97 -26.16
N GLU A 17 -2.51 -8.14 -27.14
CA GLU A 17 -2.50 -6.69 -26.96
C GLU A 17 -3.94 -6.15 -26.96
N ILE A 18 -4.33 -5.51 -25.87
CA ILE A 18 -5.62 -4.85 -25.73
C ILE A 18 -5.40 -3.36 -25.71
N LYS A 19 -5.72 -2.68 -26.82
CA LYS A 19 -5.64 -1.21 -26.93
C LYS A 19 -7.04 -0.62 -27.00
N ILE A 20 -7.40 0.23 -26.03
CA ILE A 20 -8.68 0.94 -26.00
C ILE A 20 -8.39 2.43 -26.00
N ASN A 21 -8.88 3.15 -27.04
CA ASN A 21 -8.73 4.62 -27.19
C ASN A 21 -7.27 5.13 -27.02
N GLY A 22 -6.28 4.38 -27.53
CA GLY A 22 -4.86 4.76 -27.41
C GLY A 22 -4.20 4.41 -26.09
N ILE A 23 -4.94 3.88 -25.11
CA ILE A 23 -4.40 3.38 -23.85
C ILE A 23 -4.16 1.88 -23.98
N ASP A 24 -2.93 1.46 -23.66
CA ASP A 24 -2.54 0.06 -23.66
C ASP A 24 -2.93 -0.60 -22.34
N LEU A 25 -3.95 -1.45 -22.37
CA LEU A 25 -4.46 -2.23 -21.23
C LEU A 25 -4.00 -3.68 -21.26
N SER A 26 -2.93 -3.97 -22.00
CA SER A 26 -2.39 -5.33 -22.11
C SER A 26 -1.97 -5.87 -20.75
N PHE A 27 -2.24 -7.15 -20.52
CA PHE A 27 -1.84 -7.83 -19.29
C PHE A 27 -0.32 -8.01 -19.24
N THR A 28 0.31 -7.56 -18.14
CA THR A 28 1.77 -7.58 -17.98
C THR A 28 2.19 -8.55 -16.87
N ASN A 29 3.48 -8.88 -16.83
CA ASN A 29 4.06 -9.63 -15.71
C ASN A 29 3.83 -8.92 -14.36
N ALA A 30 3.86 -7.58 -14.31
CA ALA A 30 3.54 -6.83 -13.11
C ALA A 30 2.10 -7.11 -12.63
N SER A 31 1.12 -7.08 -13.53
CA SER A 31 -0.28 -7.40 -13.23
C SER A 31 -0.44 -8.84 -12.72
N LEU A 32 0.30 -9.79 -13.34
CA LEU A 32 0.30 -11.19 -12.91
C LEU A 32 0.79 -11.34 -11.47
N PHE A 33 1.93 -10.72 -11.13
CA PHE A 33 2.49 -10.81 -9.77
C PHE A 33 1.65 -10.07 -8.72
N MET A 34 0.95 -8.97 -9.10
CA MET A 34 -0.06 -8.35 -8.24
C MET A 34 -1.20 -9.32 -7.92
N LEU A 35 -1.69 -10.03 -8.92
CA LEU A 35 -2.77 -11.00 -8.78
C LEU A 35 -2.34 -12.19 -7.93
N ILE A 36 -1.13 -12.71 -8.14
CA ILE A 36 -0.53 -13.77 -7.30
C ILE A 36 -0.44 -13.31 -5.85
N SER A 37 0.02 -12.09 -5.61
CA SER A 37 0.09 -11.52 -4.26
C SER A 37 -1.30 -11.43 -3.62
N ALA A 38 -2.32 -10.95 -4.35
CA ALA A 38 -3.70 -10.85 -3.86
C ALA A 38 -4.30 -12.24 -3.54
N ILE A 39 -4.06 -13.23 -4.38
CA ILE A 39 -4.48 -14.61 -4.13
C ILE A 39 -3.77 -15.18 -2.89
N SER A 40 -2.46 -14.97 -2.78
CA SER A 40 -1.66 -15.44 -1.62
C SER A 40 -2.17 -14.85 -0.31
N ILE A 41 -2.51 -13.55 -0.29
CA ILE A 41 -3.12 -12.88 0.85
C ILE A 41 -4.46 -13.53 1.20
N SER A 42 -5.31 -13.74 0.19
CA SER A 42 -6.64 -14.33 0.39
C SER A 42 -6.53 -15.73 1.00
N ILE A 43 -5.64 -16.56 0.48
CA ILE A 43 -5.36 -17.90 1.01
C ILE A 43 -4.84 -17.80 2.46
N PHE A 44 -3.87 -16.93 2.70
CA PHE A 44 -3.29 -16.74 4.04
C PHE A 44 -4.34 -16.34 5.08
N LEU A 45 -5.18 -15.36 4.78
CA LEU A 45 -6.23 -14.90 5.69
C LEU A 45 -7.33 -15.95 5.88
N LEU A 46 -7.72 -16.67 4.83
CA LEU A 46 -8.68 -17.76 4.93
C LEU A 46 -8.16 -18.89 5.83
N LEU A 47 -6.89 -19.30 5.67
CA LEU A 47 -6.28 -20.31 6.51
C LEU A 47 -6.13 -19.84 7.97
N GLY A 48 -5.83 -18.55 8.17
CA GLY A 48 -5.71 -17.96 9.51
C GLY A 48 -7.05 -17.84 10.23
N THR A 49 -8.18 -17.76 9.52
CA THR A 49 -9.51 -17.57 10.10
C THR A 49 -10.36 -18.83 10.14
N LYS A 50 -9.94 -19.92 9.46
CA LYS A 50 -10.72 -21.15 9.30
C LYS A 50 -10.98 -21.86 10.62
N ASP A 51 -9.96 -22.06 11.43
CA ASP A 51 -10.03 -22.82 12.69
C ASP A 51 -9.76 -21.88 13.88
N LYS A 52 -10.83 -21.31 14.44
CA LYS A 52 -10.74 -20.45 15.64
C LYS A 52 -10.55 -21.32 16.89
N LYS A 53 -9.31 -21.62 17.21
CA LYS A 53 -8.95 -22.40 18.41
C LYS A 53 -8.41 -21.47 19.51
N ILE A 54 -8.67 -21.83 20.78
CA ILE A 54 -8.12 -21.13 21.96
C ILE A 54 -6.58 -21.21 21.95
N ILE A 55 -6.02 -22.36 21.55
CA ILE A 55 -4.59 -22.53 21.29
C ILE A 55 -4.39 -22.38 19.77
N PRO A 56 -3.89 -21.24 19.30
CA PRO A 56 -3.84 -20.95 17.87
C PRO A 56 -2.82 -21.85 17.15
N GLY A 57 -3.19 -22.33 15.97
CA GLY A 57 -2.26 -22.96 15.04
C GLY A 57 -1.33 -21.91 14.41
N LYS A 58 -0.26 -22.36 13.71
CA LYS A 58 0.78 -21.47 13.15
C LYS A 58 0.22 -20.35 12.26
N PHE A 59 -0.72 -20.65 11.37
CA PHE A 59 -1.32 -19.65 10.48
C PHE A 59 -2.23 -18.67 11.22
N GLN A 60 -3.03 -19.19 12.17
CA GLN A 60 -3.87 -18.35 13.04
C GLN A 60 -3.00 -17.41 13.87
N LEU A 61 -1.96 -17.93 14.53
CA LEU A 61 -1.04 -17.13 15.34
C LEU A 61 -0.39 -16.02 14.53
N LEU A 62 0.09 -16.29 13.30
CA LEU A 62 0.71 -15.30 12.45
C LEU A 62 -0.29 -14.21 12.01
N SER A 63 -1.52 -14.60 11.68
CA SER A 63 -2.57 -13.63 11.34
C SER A 63 -2.95 -12.75 12.54
N GLU A 64 -3.03 -13.31 13.73
CA GLU A 64 -3.31 -12.57 14.97
C GLU A 64 -2.17 -11.62 15.34
N ILE A 65 -0.91 -12.03 15.17
CA ILE A 65 0.26 -11.17 15.39
C ILE A 65 0.21 -9.97 14.46
N LEU A 66 -0.04 -10.18 13.17
CA LEU A 66 -0.13 -9.10 12.18
C LEU A 66 -1.32 -8.17 12.49
N TYR A 67 -2.46 -8.73 12.82
CA TYR A 67 -3.63 -7.95 13.21
C TYR A 67 -3.34 -7.06 14.43
N ASN A 68 -2.78 -7.65 15.50
CA ASN A 68 -2.48 -6.93 16.72
C ASN A 68 -1.39 -5.87 16.52
N PHE A 69 -0.38 -6.18 15.72
CA PHE A 69 0.69 -5.24 15.37
C PHE A 69 0.12 -3.98 14.71
N ILE A 70 -0.68 -4.14 13.65
CA ILE A 70 -1.28 -3.00 12.95
C ILE A 70 -2.30 -2.26 13.82
N SER A 71 -3.12 -2.99 14.59
CA SER A 71 -4.11 -2.41 15.50
C SER A 71 -3.44 -1.54 16.58
N LYS A 72 -2.35 -2.04 17.15
CA LYS A 72 -1.56 -1.30 18.12
C LYS A 72 -0.91 -0.07 17.49
N MET A 73 -0.27 -0.22 16.34
CA MET A 73 0.37 0.88 15.61
C MET A 73 -0.63 2.01 15.32
N ILE A 74 -1.84 1.69 14.85
CA ILE A 74 -2.89 2.69 14.60
C ILE A 74 -3.33 3.38 15.90
N SER A 75 -3.51 2.60 16.96
CA SER A 75 -3.94 3.14 18.26
C SER A 75 -2.90 4.06 18.88
N ASP A 76 -1.62 3.73 18.74
CA ASP A 76 -0.50 4.49 19.29
C ASP A 76 -0.25 5.78 18.48
N THR A 77 -0.44 5.75 17.14
CA THR A 77 -0.15 6.90 16.26
C THR A 77 -1.34 7.85 16.13
N ALA A 78 -2.53 7.31 15.87
CA ALA A 78 -3.73 8.09 15.52
C ALA A 78 -4.85 8.01 16.57
N GLY A 79 -4.63 7.26 17.65
CA GLY A 79 -5.57 7.13 18.77
C GLY A 79 -6.81 6.29 18.43
N LYS A 80 -7.69 6.18 19.42
CA LYS A 80 -8.90 5.33 19.33
C LYS A 80 -9.89 5.74 18.22
N LYS A 81 -9.85 7.00 17.78
CA LYS A 81 -10.73 7.52 16.72
C LYS A 81 -10.37 7.00 15.33
N ALA A 82 -9.16 6.45 15.16
CA ALA A 82 -8.70 5.91 13.89
C ALA A 82 -9.13 4.45 13.64
N LYS A 83 -9.75 3.78 14.62
CA LYS A 83 -10.22 2.39 14.49
C LYS A 83 -11.10 2.10 13.26
N PRO A 84 -12.02 2.98 12.82
CA PRO A 84 -12.82 2.74 11.62
C PRO A 84 -11.97 2.58 10.34
N TYR A 85 -10.77 3.16 10.30
CA TYR A 85 -9.86 3.08 9.15
C TYR A 85 -8.94 1.85 9.18
N PHE A 86 -9.01 1.05 10.26
CA PHE A 86 -8.21 -0.16 10.42
C PHE A 86 -8.29 -1.11 9.21
N PRO A 87 -9.48 -1.48 8.66
CA PRO A 87 -9.55 -2.42 7.56
C PRO A 87 -8.80 -1.94 6.32
N PHE A 88 -8.86 -0.64 6.03
CA PHE A 88 -8.16 -0.03 4.90
C PHE A 88 -6.63 -0.08 5.10
N ILE A 89 -6.15 0.36 6.26
CA ILE A 89 -4.71 0.39 6.57
C ILE A 89 -4.15 -1.04 6.62
N PHE A 90 -4.90 -1.97 7.23
CA PHE A 90 -4.53 -3.37 7.31
C PHE A 90 -4.43 -4.01 5.92
N SER A 91 -5.43 -3.84 5.05
CA SER A 91 -5.42 -4.40 3.70
C SER A 91 -4.27 -3.86 2.87
N LEU A 92 -3.99 -2.57 2.95
CA LEU A 92 -2.90 -1.92 2.25
C LEU A 92 -1.54 -2.43 2.74
N PHE A 93 -1.35 -2.50 4.05
CA PHE A 93 -0.12 -3.01 4.65
C PHE A 93 0.15 -4.46 4.23
N ILE A 94 -0.84 -5.33 4.38
CA ILE A 94 -0.74 -6.75 4.00
C ILE A 94 -0.44 -6.88 2.50
N PHE A 95 -1.09 -6.09 1.66
CA PHE A 95 -0.86 -6.12 0.21
C PHE A 95 0.59 -5.77 -0.14
N VAL A 96 1.11 -4.67 0.39
CA VAL A 96 2.51 -4.25 0.15
C VAL A 96 3.49 -5.28 0.74
N LEU A 97 3.21 -5.82 1.93
CA LEU A 97 4.03 -6.86 2.55
C LEU A 97 4.13 -8.10 1.65
N PHE A 98 3.00 -8.60 1.15
CA PHE A 98 2.99 -9.79 0.29
C PHE A 98 3.62 -9.52 -1.08
N CYS A 99 3.41 -8.33 -1.67
CA CYS A 99 4.12 -7.94 -2.90
C CYS A 99 5.64 -8.00 -2.72
N ASN A 100 6.15 -7.53 -1.58
CA ASN A 100 7.58 -7.61 -1.27
C ASN A 100 8.03 -9.05 -1.00
N MET A 101 7.26 -9.83 -0.24
CA MET A 101 7.59 -11.24 0.04
C MET A 101 7.63 -12.08 -1.25
N VAL A 102 6.64 -11.92 -2.13
CA VAL A 102 6.61 -12.60 -3.42
C VAL A 102 7.78 -12.16 -4.29
N GLY A 103 8.14 -10.86 -4.25
CA GLY A 103 9.29 -10.31 -4.97
C GLY A 103 10.65 -10.81 -4.49
N MET A 104 10.74 -11.36 -3.28
CA MET A 104 11.99 -11.95 -2.77
C MET A 104 12.24 -13.38 -3.29
N LEU A 105 11.27 -14.02 -3.91
CA LEU A 105 11.46 -15.35 -4.50
C LEU A 105 12.38 -15.27 -5.73
N PRO A 106 13.30 -16.23 -5.92
CA PRO A 106 14.13 -16.24 -7.10
C PRO A 106 13.27 -16.34 -8.38
N TYR A 107 13.66 -15.60 -9.41
CA TYR A 107 12.93 -15.47 -10.68
C TYR A 107 11.57 -14.78 -10.60
N SER A 108 11.20 -14.19 -9.46
CA SER A 108 9.97 -13.44 -9.33
C SER A 108 10.16 -11.98 -9.77
N PHE A 109 9.03 -11.32 -10.10
CA PHE A 109 9.00 -9.92 -10.44
C PHE A 109 8.56 -9.10 -9.21
N THR A 110 9.41 -8.17 -8.76
CA THR A 110 9.10 -7.31 -7.62
C THR A 110 8.25 -6.13 -8.08
N VAL A 111 6.96 -6.20 -7.86
CA VAL A 111 5.99 -5.17 -8.28
C VAL A 111 6.30 -3.81 -7.66
N THR A 112 6.68 -3.78 -6.39
CA THR A 112 6.97 -2.57 -5.62
C THR A 112 8.29 -1.89 -5.99
N SER A 113 9.15 -2.53 -6.81
CA SER A 113 10.37 -1.90 -7.34
C SER A 113 10.07 -0.88 -8.44
N HIS A 114 8.88 -0.93 -9.04
CA HIS A 114 8.47 0.01 -10.09
C HIS A 114 7.89 1.29 -9.50
N ILE A 115 8.53 2.41 -9.80
CA ILE A 115 8.13 3.75 -9.32
C ILE A 115 6.69 4.06 -9.70
N ILE A 116 6.22 3.65 -10.88
CA ILE A 116 4.84 3.91 -11.33
C ILE A 116 3.81 3.27 -10.41
N VAL A 117 4.07 2.04 -9.93
CA VAL A 117 3.17 1.30 -9.05
C VAL A 117 3.14 1.92 -7.66
N THR A 118 4.32 2.18 -7.09
CA THR A 118 4.45 2.79 -5.76
C THR A 118 3.91 4.22 -5.75
N LEU A 119 4.14 4.98 -6.83
CA LEU A 119 3.55 6.30 -7.01
C LEU A 119 2.03 6.25 -7.10
N ALA A 120 1.46 5.30 -7.83
CA ALA A 120 0.01 5.14 -7.93
C ALA A 120 -0.62 4.85 -6.55
N PHE A 121 -0.02 3.98 -5.74
CA PHE A 121 -0.47 3.73 -4.36
C PHE A 121 -0.33 4.97 -3.48
N ALA A 122 0.82 5.66 -3.55
CA ALA A 122 1.04 6.87 -2.78
C ALA A 122 0.03 7.97 -3.13
N MET A 123 -0.23 8.19 -4.42
CA MET A 123 -1.22 9.15 -4.89
C MET A 123 -2.64 8.77 -4.45
N PHE A 124 -3.01 7.49 -4.54
CA PHE A 124 -4.32 7.02 -4.09
C PHE A 124 -4.53 7.30 -2.59
N ILE A 125 -3.54 6.99 -1.75
CA ILE A 125 -3.58 7.24 -0.31
C ILE A 125 -3.62 8.75 -0.04
N PHE A 126 -2.76 9.52 -0.69
CA PHE A 126 -2.67 10.97 -0.52
C PHE A 126 -3.99 11.66 -0.84
N ILE A 127 -4.59 11.33 -1.99
CA ILE A 127 -5.91 11.86 -2.38
C ILE A 127 -6.98 11.44 -1.38
N GLY A 128 -7.01 10.16 -0.97
CA GLY A 128 -7.96 9.65 0.00
C GLY A 128 -7.86 10.35 1.35
N VAL A 129 -6.66 10.51 1.89
CA VAL A 129 -6.42 11.22 3.16
C VAL A 129 -6.76 12.70 3.05
N THR A 130 -6.45 13.33 1.93
CA THR A 130 -6.78 14.75 1.69
C THR A 130 -8.29 14.96 1.65
N ILE A 131 -9.02 14.13 0.89
CA ILE A 131 -10.49 14.20 0.84
C ILE A 131 -11.07 13.98 2.25
N LEU A 132 -10.59 12.98 2.97
CA LEU A 132 -11.04 12.70 4.33
C LEU A 132 -10.77 13.88 5.28
N GLY A 133 -9.62 14.50 5.15
CA GLY A 133 -9.25 15.69 5.90
C GLY A 133 -10.22 16.85 5.67
N PHE A 134 -10.60 17.09 4.41
CA PHE A 134 -11.59 18.11 4.06
C PHE A 134 -13.00 17.75 4.54
N VAL A 135 -13.40 16.50 4.47
CA VAL A 135 -14.72 16.04 4.93
C VAL A 135 -14.88 16.20 6.46
N ILE A 136 -13.81 15.90 7.22
CA ILE A 136 -13.87 15.95 8.68
C ILE A 136 -13.67 17.37 9.21
N HIS A 137 -12.74 18.14 8.67
CA HIS A 137 -12.32 19.44 9.20
C HIS A 137 -12.73 20.63 8.34
N GLY A 138 -13.27 20.39 7.15
CA GLY A 138 -13.60 21.43 6.18
C GLY A 138 -12.36 22.26 5.80
N PHE A 139 -12.55 23.55 5.56
CA PHE A 139 -11.43 24.48 5.26
C PHE A 139 -10.42 24.66 6.40
N LYS A 140 -10.77 24.27 7.63
CA LYS A 140 -9.83 24.28 8.76
C LYS A 140 -8.69 23.27 8.59
N TYR A 141 -8.87 22.26 7.74
CA TYR A 141 -7.82 21.29 7.38
C TYR A 141 -6.56 21.98 6.85
N LEU A 142 -6.71 23.04 6.06
CA LEU A 142 -5.57 23.79 5.52
C LEU A 142 -4.72 24.48 6.62
N LYS A 143 -5.30 24.75 7.80
CA LYS A 143 -4.54 25.31 8.92
C LYS A 143 -3.52 24.33 9.51
N ILE A 144 -3.67 23.03 9.26
CA ILE A 144 -2.69 22.01 9.71
C ILE A 144 -1.35 22.22 8.98
N PHE A 145 -1.41 22.70 7.74
CA PHE A 145 -0.21 23.00 6.93
C PHE A 145 0.40 24.37 7.23
N VAL A 146 -0.26 25.18 8.06
CA VAL A 146 0.17 26.52 8.41
C VAL A 146 0.52 26.55 9.91
N PRO A 147 1.80 26.33 10.27
CA PRO A 147 2.21 26.42 11.68
C PRO A 147 2.00 27.84 12.21
N SER A 148 1.47 27.94 13.43
CA SER A 148 1.27 29.25 14.12
C SER A 148 2.63 29.90 14.38
N GLY A 149 2.75 31.20 13.99
CA GLY A 149 3.95 32.01 14.27
C GLY A 149 4.95 32.12 13.12
N VAL A 150 4.61 31.61 11.94
CA VAL A 150 5.49 31.70 10.76
C VAL A 150 5.13 32.92 9.91
N PRO A 151 6.11 33.75 9.47
CA PRO A 151 5.88 34.83 8.52
C PRO A 151 5.27 34.29 7.20
N VAL A 152 4.28 35.02 6.66
CA VAL A 152 3.52 34.62 5.45
C VAL A 152 4.44 34.33 4.24
N VAL A 153 5.58 35.01 4.16
CA VAL A 153 6.58 34.83 3.08
C VAL A 153 7.22 33.43 3.11
N LEU A 154 7.37 32.81 4.28
CA LEU A 154 7.98 31.48 4.44
C LEU A 154 6.96 30.33 4.33
N LEU A 155 5.66 30.65 4.33
CA LEU A 155 4.59 29.64 4.26
C LEU A 155 4.72 28.67 3.08
N PRO A 156 4.98 29.08 1.83
CA PRO A 156 5.07 28.15 0.72
C PRO A 156 6.21 27.13 0.88
N ILE A 157 7.34 27.57 1.41
CA ILE A 157 8.53 26.72 1.63
C ILE A 157 8.24 25.69 2.73
N ILE A 158 7.62 26.12 3.82
CA ILE A 158 7.27 25.25 4.95
C ILE A 158 6.16 24.27 4.58
N MET A 159 5.15 24.70 3.82
CA MET A 159 4.11 23.82 3.30
C MET A 159 4.71 22.73 2.39
N LEU A 160 5.62 23.09 1.50
CA LEU A 160 6.31 22.14 0.63
C LEU A 160 7.15 21.13 1.44
N SER A 161 7.84 21.60 2.48
CA SER A 161 8.63 20.77 3.40
C SER A 161 7.74 19.81 4.19
N LEU A 162 6.59 20.27 4.72
CA LEU A 162 5.64 19.45 5.46
C LEU A 162 4.95 18.39 4.60
N ILE A 163 4.72 18.66 3.33
CA ILE A 163 4.18 17.68 2.36
C ILE A 163 5.22 16.62 2.01
N HIS A 164 6.52 16.95 2.13
CA HIS A 164 7.63 16.06 1.79
C HIS A 164 8.06 15.14 2.95
N ILE A 165 7.71 15.48 4.19
CA ILE A 165 7.98 14.68 5.39
C ILE A 165 6.86 13.67 5.61
#